data_c66afd2af3afd5f34ef64d2d25a6f022
#
_entry.id   c66afd2af3afd5f34ef64d2d25a6f022
#
_cell.length_a   1.000
_cell.length_b   1.000
_cell.length_c   1.000
_cell.angle_alpha   90.00
_cell.angle_beta   90.00
_cell.angle_gamma   90.00
#
_symmetry.space_group_name_H-M   'P 1'
#
loop_
_entity.id
_entity.type
_entity.pdbx_description
1 polymer ?
#
loop_
_entity_poly.entity_id
_entity_poly.type
_entity_poly.pdbx_seq_one_letter_code
_entity_poly.pdbx_strand_id
1 'polypeptide(L)'
;MESSTQPQPDRMTLFFAWISVAVLAVLLGLGTLITTYRVGMVDPIWPTEPWFLISNWREPSAGYLIEHTHRVAAYMAGITILAVTLSAWRKSPIAIGAIPLILVSVGLAIAMTSINRELAKTDPIGAVDGARFYGGLGLSFLAFTALLTGWILGKDGTAEGRSLRLAALLTYGAVIIQGLLGGFRVYLNALMGDTLATIHGAFGQCVMALAASTLTFATLDILVFEKAESPRRASRFFGLLVLATLLQLSWAVVVRHQGAGWAQRLHVLFAVLIAGGLGQATMLCREAGARHLRFYAIALTALLVLQVVLGVEAWMGKFGTGKPVAPEAKTVAEAFLRTGHSLVGASFLAFLVVAWIRGFRPAVAPRESYPSGGI
;
A
#
# COMPACT_ATOMS: atom_id res chain seq x y z
N MET A 1 12.69 29.67 -31.83
CA MET A 1 13.36 29.01 -30.69
C MET A 1 12.26 28.71 -29.68
N GLU A 2 11.59 27.58 -29.81
CA GLU A 2 10.65 27.13 -28.78
C GLU A 2 11.46 26.63 -27.60
N SER A 3 11.37 27.33 -26.47
CA SER A 3 11.90 26.86 -25.21
C SER A 3 11.08 25.60 -24.82
N SER A 4 11.62 24.44 -25.11
CA SER A 4 11.07 23.18 -24.59
C SER A 4 11.23 23.19 -23.08
N THR A 5 10.32 23.88 -22.40
CA THR A 5 10.15 23.74 -20.95
C THR A 5 9.81 22.27 -20.68
N GLN A 6 10.71 21.56 -20.01
CA GLN A 6 10.38 20.22 -19.51
C GLN A 6 9.09 20.32 -18.68
N PRO A 7 8.12 19.42 -18.88
CA PRO A 7 6.91 19.44 -18.09
C PRO A 7 7.29 19.32 -16.62
N GLN A 8 7.02 20.37 -15.86
CA GLN A 8 7.24 20.34 -14.42
C GLN A 8 6.29 19.31 -13.80
N PRO A 9 6.77 18.48 -12.84
CA PRO A 9 5.91 17.54 -12.17
C PRO A 9 4.73 18.26 -11.56
N ASP A 10 3.56 17.67 -11.68
CA ASP A 10 2.35 18.21 -11.09
C ASP A 10 2.47 18.21 -9.56
N ARG A 11 2.76 19.37 -8.98
CA ARG A 11 2.96 19.54 -7.54
C ARG A 11 1.80 19.00 -6.72
N MET A 12 0.58 19.13 -7.22
CA MET A 12 -0.62 18.65 -6.54
C MET A 12 -0.65 17.11 -6.51
N THR A 13 -0.38 16.46 -7.63
CA THR A 13 -0.31 14.99 -7.71
C THR A 13 0.81 14.46 -6.80
N LEU A 14 1.96 15.11 -6.81
CA LEU A 14 3.09 14.73 -5.97
C LEU A 14 2.77 14.87 -4.47
N PHE A 15 2.12 15.98 -4.08
CA PHE A 15 1.71 16.21 -2.70
C PHE A 15 0.75 15.12 -2.20
N PHE A 16 -0.30 14.83 -2.96
CA PHE A 16 -1.25 13.77 -2.57
C PHE A 16 -0.62 12.37 -2.61
N ALA A 17 0.32 12.09 -3.50
CA ALA A 17 1.02 10.81 -3.53
C ALA A 17 1.88 10.61 -2.26
N TRP A 18 2.59 11.64 -1.79
CA TRP A 18 3.32 11.58 -0.53
C TRP A 18 2.42 11.38 0.68
N ILE A 19 1.32 12.16 0.76
CA ILE A 19 0.35 12.01 1.85
C ILE A 19 -0.27 10.61 1.84
N SER A 20 -0.62 10.07 0.67
CA SER A 20 -1.18 8.71 0.55
C SER A 20 -0.23 7.65 1.11
N VAL A 21 1.06 7.72 0.79
CA VAL A 21 2.07 6.80 1.32
C VAL A 21 2.20 6.94 2.83
N ALA A 22 2.24 8.17 3.36
CA ALA A 22 2.33 8.43 4.79
C ALA A 22 1.11 7.90 5.56
N VAL A 23 -0.10 8.18 5.07
CA VAL A 23 -1.36 7.71 5.68
C VAL A 23 -1.44 6.18 5.64
N LEU A 24 -1.05 5.55 4.53
CA LEU A 24 -1.00 4.09 4.42
C LEU A 24 0.01 3.46 5.37
N ALA A 25 1.16 4.08 5.60
CA ALA A 25 2.13 3.60 6.59
C ALA A 25 1.54 3.61 8.01
N VAL A 26 0.84 4.69 8.39
CA VAL A 26 0.13 4.78 9.67
C VAL A 26 -0.98 3.73 9.74
N LEU A 27 -1.77 3.59 8.66
CA LEU A 27 -2.87 2.61 8.58
C LEU A 27 -2.36 1.17 8.74
N LEU A 28 -1.26 0.81 8.09
CA LEU A 28 -0.61 -0.49 8.25
C LEU A 28 -0.11 -0.70 9.68
N GLY A 29 0.49 0.33 10.29
CA GLY A 29 0.91 0.29 11.69
C GLY A 29 -0.25 -0.03 12.63
N LEU A 30 -1.35 0.70 12.51
CA LEU A 30 -2.57 0.47 13.29
C LEU A 30 -3.16 -0.92 13.03
N GLY A 31 -3.24 -1.37 11.76
CA GLY A 31 -3.72 -2.70 11.40
C GLY A 31 -2.86 -3.82 11.98
N THR A 32 -1.53 -3.61 12.05
CA THR A 32 -0.64 -4.58 12.71
C THR A 32 -0.79 -4.58 14.23
N LEU A 33 -1.04 -3.44 14.86
CA LEU A 33 -1.35 -3.36 16.29
C LEU A 33 -2.65 -4.09 16.63
N ILE A 34 -3.72 -3.92 15.83
CA ILE A 34 -4.98 -4.67 15.98
C ILE A 34 -4.70 -6.17 16.05
N THR A 35 -3.90 -6.70 15.12
CA THR A 35 -3.57 -8.12 15.07
C THR A 35 -2.67 -8.53 16.24
N THR A 36 -1.74 -7.65 16.62
CA THR A 36 -0.76 -7.92 17.69
C THR A 36 -1.42 -8.00 19.06
N TYR A 37 -2.41 -7.15 19.33
CA TYR A 37 -3.17 -7.15 20.58
C TYR A 37 -4.48 -7.95 20.50
N ARG A 38 -4.80 -8.51 19.32
CA ARG A 38 -6.08 -9.21 19.05
C ARG A 38 -7.34 -8.40 19.41
N VAL A 39 -7.27 -7.10 19.18
CA VAL A 39 -8.38 -6.17 19.45
C VAL A 39 -9.25 -5.89 18.21
N GLY A 40 -9.15 -6.69 17.17
CA GLY A 40 -10.07 -6.63 16.04
C GLY A 40 -11.43 -7.17 16.45
N MET A 41 -12.51 -6.56 15.95
CA MET A 41 -13.92 -6.90 16.25
C MET A 41 -14.41 -6.40 17.62
N VAL A 42 -13.73 -5.46 18.24
CA VAL A 42 -14.24 -4.75 19.42
C VAL A 42 -15.42 -3.84 19.03
N ASP A 43 -15.39 -3.27 17.81
CA ASP A 43 -16.52 -2.57 17.20
C ASP A 43 -17.16 -3.47 16.12
N PRO A 44 -18.33 -4.08 16.38
CA PRO A 44 -18.99 -5.00 15.46
C PRO A 44 -19.71 -4.30 14.29
N ILE A 45 -19.74 -2.95 14.27
CA ILE A 45 -20.46 -2.17 13.26
C ILE A 45 -19.51 -1.81 12.11
N TRP A 46 -19.94 -2.05 10.86
CA TRP A 46 -19.23 -1.60 9.67
C TRP A 46 -20.24 -1.24 8.57
N PRO A 47 -20.04 -0.16 7.83
CA PRO A 47 -19.03 0.89 8.00
C PRO A 47 -19.21 1.67 9.30
N THR A 48 -18.10 2.15 9.89
CA THR A 48 -18.13 2.91 11.14
C THR A 48 -18.16 4.41 10.85
N GLU A 49 -18.96 5.16 11.56
CA GLU A 49 -19.00 6.62 11.44
C GLU A 49 -17.69 7.25 11.90
N PRO A 50 -17.01 8.06 11.06
CA PRO A 50 -15.71 8.65 11.42
C PRO A 50 -15.77 9.56 12.66
N TRP A 51 -16.88 10.27 12.86
CA TRP A 51 -17.08 11.20 13.98
C TRP A 51 -17.37 10.53 15.31
N PHE A 52 -17.67 9.22 15.32
CA PHE A 52 -17.94 8.49 16.56
C PHE A 52 -16.74 8.49 17.51
N LEU A 53 -15.52 8.47 17.00
CA LEU A 53 -14.31 8.60 17.80
C LEU A 53 -14.32 9.89 18.62
N ILE A 54 -14.82 10.99 18.04
CA ILE A 54 -14.88 12.30 18.72
C ILE A 54 -15.97 12.31 19.80
N SER A 55 -17.11 11.66 19.55
CA SER A 55 -18.25 11.66 20.49
C SER A 55 -18.03 10.77 21.71
N ASN A 56 -17.27 9.67 21.59
CA ASN A 56 -17.12 8.64 22.62
C ASN A 56 -15.68 8.45 23.14
N TRP A 57 -14.79 9.42 22.94
CA TRP A 57 -13.38 9.31 23.30
C TRP A 57 -13.11 9.19 24.83
N ARG A 58 -14.10 9.49 25.69
CA ARG A 58 -13.92 9.55 27.14
C ARG A 58 -13.97 8.17 27.85
N GLU A 59 -14.60 7.17 27.27
CA GLU A 59 -14.83 5.87 27.92
C GLU A 59 -14.40 4.63 27.11
N PRO A 60 -13.80 4.72 25.91
CA PRO A 60 -13.49 3.54 25.13
C PRO A 60 -12.26 2.79 25.67
N SER A 61 -12.30 1.46 25.59
CA SER A 61 -11.13 0.64 25.87
C SER A 61 -9.97 0.97 24.90
N ALA A 62 -8.72 0.70 25.30
CA ALA A 62 -7.56 0.89 24.42
C ALA A 62 -7.71 0.09 23.11
N GLY A 63 -8.29 -1.12 23.17
CA GLY A 63 -8.57 -1.94 21.99
C GLY A 63 -9.53 -1.27 21.02
N TYR A 64 -10.61 -0.70 21.55
CA TYR A 64 -11.58 0.05 20.75
C TYR A 64 -10.90 1.26 20.07
N LEU A 65 -10.08 2.02 20.79
CA LEU A 65 -9.37 3.18 20.23
C LEU A 65 -8.45 2.76 19.06
N ILE A 66 -7.68 1.68 19.22
CA ILE A 66 -6.79 1.19 18.17
C ILE A 66 -7.59 0.77 16.93
N GLU A 67 -8.66 -0.04 17.10
CA GLU A 67 -9.49 -0.48 15.98
C GLU A 67 -10.19 0.69 15.29
N HIS A 68 -10.80 1.59 16.06
CA HIS A 68 -11.54 2.72 15.52
C HIS A 68 -10.63 3.73 14.80
N THR A 69 -9.45 4.03 15.39
CA THR A 69 -8.46 4.89 14.72
C THR A 69 -7.96 4.27 13.42
N HIS A 70 -7.78 2.94 13.36
CA HIS A 70 -7.47 2.24 12.12
C HIS A 70 -8.56 2.44 11.05
N ARG A 71 -9.83 2.36 11.42
CA ARG A 71 -10.95 2.60 10.50
C ARG A 71 -10.98 4.04 9.99
N VAL A 72 -10.76 5.02 10.89
CA VAL A 72 -10.64 6.45 10.50
C VAL A 72 -9.47 6.66 9.56
N ALA A 73 -8.30 6.06 9.85
CA ALA A 73 -7.14 6.12 8.95
C ALA A 73 -7.43 5.48 7.58
N ALA A 74 -8.28 4.44 7.52
CA ALA A 74 -8.70 3.85 6.24
C ALA A 74 -9.54 4.81 5.40
N TYR A 75 -10.43 5.60 6.00
CA TYR A 75 -11.14 6.68 5.28
C TYR A 75 -10.18 7.73 4.75
N MET A 76 -9.20 8.15 5.57
CA MET A 76 -8.18 9.12 5.14
C MET A 76 -7.34 8.57 3.98
N ALA A 77 -6.98 7.29 4.01
CA ALA A 77 -6.30 6.62 2.90
C ALA A 77 -7.15 6.63 1.62
N GLY A 78 -8.43 6.30 1.73
CA GLY A 78 -9.38 6.37 0.61
C GLY A 78 -9.45 7.77 -0.01
N ILE A 79 -9.59 8.80 0.81
CA ILE A 79 -9.68 10.21 0.39
C ILE A 79 -8.38 10.66 -0.30
N THR A 80 -7.23 10.37 0.28
CA THR A 80 -5.94 10.81 -0.27
C THR A 80 -5.58 10.07 -1.57
N ILE A 81 -5.89 8.77 -1.66
CA ILE A 81 -5.70 7.97 -2.88
C ILE A 81 -6.67 8.42 -3.97
N LEU A 82 -7.91 8.74 -3.63
CA LEU A 82 -8.84 9.35 -4.58
C LEU A 82 -8.28 10.68 -5.10
N ALA A 83 -7.79 11.55 -4.22
CA ALA A 83 -7.24 12.85 -4.60
C ALA A 83 -6.03 12.71 -5.54
N VAL A 84 -5.10 11.78 -5.29
CA VAL A 84 -3.97 11.54 -6.21
C VAL A 84 -4.47 11.00 -7.55
N THR A 85 -5.49 10.13 -7.55
CA THR A 85 -6.07 9.58 -8.78
C THR A 85 -6.72 10.68 -9.61
N LEU A 86 -7.58 11.50 -9.02
CA LEU A 86 -8.22 12.63 -9.70
C LEU A 86 -7.19 13.63 -10.24
N SER A 87 -6.15 13.94 -9.47
CA SER A 87 -5.11 14.87 -9.92
C SER A 87 -4.27 14.30 -11.07
N ALA A 88 -3.95 13.01 -11.05
CA ALA A 88 -3.21 12.34 -12.13
C ALA A 88 -4.02 12.25 -13.43
N TRP A 89 -5.34 12.12 -13.32
CA TRP A 89 -6.25 11.98 -14.46
C TRP A 89 -6.87 13.31 -14.94
N ARG A 90 -6.71 14.41 -14.21
CA ARG A 90 -7.42 15.69 -14.47
C ARG A 90 -7.29 16.24 -15.90
N LYS A 91 -6.20 15.90 -16.60
CA LYS A 91 -5.96 16.32 -18.00
C LYS A 91 -6.46 15.30 -19.03
N SER A 92 -7.00 14.16 -18.59
CA SER A 92 -7.52 13.14 -19.49
C SER A 92 -8.97 13.50 -19.90
N PRO A 93 -9.31 13.49 -21.20
CA PRO A 93 -10.66 13.77 -21.64
C PRO A 93 -11.69 12.78 -21.08
N ILE A 94 -11.28 11.55 -20.80
CA ILE A 94 -12.17 10.52 -20.22
C ILE A 94 -12.48 10.81 -18.75
N ALA A 95 -11.55 11.42 -18.03
CA ALA A 95 -11.73 11.75 -16.61
C ALA A 95 -12.89 12.73 -16.39
N ILE A 96 -13.19 13.61 -17.36
CA ILE A 96 -14.31 14.56 -17.27
C ILE A 96 -15.63 13.82 -17.05
N GLY A 97 -15.83 12.66 -17.70
CA GLY A 97 -17.01 11.83 -17.51
C GLY A 97 -16.97 10.94 -16.26
N ALA A 98 -15.80 10.50 -15.85
CA ALA A 98 -15.65 9.57 -14.72
C ALA A 98 -15.57 10.26 -13.35
N ILE A 99 -15.03 11.48 -13.27
CA ILE A 99 -14.93 12.26 -12.02
C ILE A 99 -16.28 12.42 -11.32
N PRO A 100 -17.37 12.85 -12.01
CA PRO A 100 -18.68 12.97 -11.37
C PRO A 100 -19.17 11.65 -10.76
N LEU A 101 -18.98 10.53 -11.45
CA LEU A 101 -19.37 9.22 -10.94
C LEU A 101 -18.60 8.84 -9.68
N ILE A 102 -17.29 9.11 -9.64
CA ILE A 102 -16.45 8.89 -8.46
C ILE A 102 -16.92 9.77 -7.30
N LEU A 103 -17.18 11.07 -7.55
CA LEU A 103 -17.66 11.99 -6.52
C LEU A 103 -19.03 11.59 -5.97
N VAL A 104 -19.96 11.17 -6.83
CA VAL A 104 -21.25 10.64 -6.40
C VAL A 104 -21.08 9.38 -5.56
N SER A 105 -20.23 8.45 -5.97
CA SER A 105 -19.98 7.22 -5.21
C SER A 105 -19.41 7.50 -3.82
N VAL A 106 -18.49 8.47 -3.72
CA VAL A 106 -17.95 8.92 -2.43
C VAL A 106 -19.02 9.59 -1.58
N GLY A 107 -19.84 10.45 -2.17
CA GLY A 107 -20.97 11.09 -1.48
C GLY A 107 -21.98 10.08 -0.94
N LEU A 108 -22.31 9.06 -1.72
CA LEU A 108 -23.16 7.96 -1.29
C LEU A 108 -22.49 7.13 -0.16
N ALA A 109 -21.19 6.85 -0.27
CA ALA A 109 -20.46 6.14 0.78
C ALA A 109 -20.46 6.93 2.10
N ILE A 110 -20.28 8.25 2.05
CA ILE A 110 -20.35 9.12 3.23
C ILE A 110 -21.79 9.12 3.80
N ALA A 111 -22.82 9.19 2.96
CA ALA A 111 -24.21 9.16 3.40
C ALA A 111 -24.58 7.83 4.09
N MET A 112 -23.90 6.76 3.75
CA MET A 112 -24.07 5.44 4.38
C MET A 112 -23.52 5.35 5.80
N THR A 113 -22.61 6.21 6.19
CA THR A 113 -22.05 6.19 7.54
C THR A 113 -23.05 6.62 8.62
N SER A 114 -24.29 7.06 8.25
CA SER A 114 -25.40 7.23 9.18
C SER A 114 -26.17 5.90 9.33
N ILE A 115 -25.62 5.01 10.13
CA ILE A 115 -26.17 3.69 10.40
C ILE A 115 -27.10 3.75 11.61
N ASN A 116 -28.20 3.00 11.54
CA ASN A 116 -29.02 2.77 12.71
C ASN A 116 -28.27 1.87 13.71
N ARG A 117 -27.61 2.46 14.72
CA ARG A 117 -26.78 1.76 15.70
C ARG A 117 -27.56 0.78 16.57
N GLU A 118 -28.81 1.05 16.86
CA GLU A 118 -29.65 0.14 17.65
C GLU A 118 -29.98 -1.11 16.83
N LEU A 119 -30.33 -0.92 15.56
CA LEU A 119 -30.55 -2.05 14.65
C LEU A 119 -29.25 -2.84 14.41
N ALA A 120 -28.10 -2.19 14.34
CA ALA A 120 -26.80 -2.82 14.12
C ALA A 120 -26.38 -3.76 15.28
N LYS A 121 -26.94 -3.62 16.47
CA LYS A 121 -26.69 -4.54 17.60
C LYS A 121 -27.36 -5.91 17.39
N THR A 122 -28.49 -5.95 16.69
CA THR A 122 -29.30 -7.16 16.47
C THR A 122 -29.21 -7.66 15.04
N ASP A 123 -29.13 -6.77 14.08
CA ASP A 123 -28.99 -7.05 12.65
C ASP A 123 -27.97 -6.09 12.01
N PRO A 124 -26.67 -6.42 12.09
CA PRO A 124 -25.60 -5.58 11.51
C PRO A 124 -25.73 -5.39 10.00
N ILE A 125 -26.27 -6.37 9.28
CA ILE A 125 -26.44 -6.31 7.83
C ILE A 125 -27.62 -5.43 7.47
N GLY A 126 -28.77 -5.62 8.15
CA GLY A 126 -29.99 -4.83 7.92
C GLY A 126 -29.85 -3.37 8.36
N ALA A 127 -28.90 -3.05 9.23
CA ALA A 127 -28.60 -1.68 9.63
C ALA A 127 -27.95 -0.84 8.53
N VAL A 128 -27.40 -1.48 7.49
CA VAL A 128 -26.77 -0.82 6.34
C VAL A 128 -27.80 -0.54 5.27
N ASP A 129 -27.86 0.73 4.79
CA ASP A 129 -28.67 1.04 3.61
C ASP A 129 -28.04 0.39 2.36
N GLY A 130 -28.48 -0.83 2.07
CA GLY A 130 -27.95 -1.63 0.98
C GLY A 130 -28.06 -0.95 -0.37
N ALA A 131 -29.14 -0.20 -0.63
CA ALA A 131 -29.34 0.48 -1.91
C ALA A 131 -28.27 1.55 -2.14
N ARG A 132 -27.97 2.35 -1.13
CA ARG A 132 -26.91 3.37 -1.20
C ARG A 132 -25.51 2.73 -1.30
N PHE A 133 -25.29 1.66 -0.54
CA PHE A 133 -24.00 0.97 -0.57
C PHE A 133 -23.71 0.36 -1.94
N TYR A 134 -24.57 -0.50 -2.41
CA TYR A 134 -24.37 -1.15 -3.71
C TYR A 134 -24.44 -0.15 -4.86
N GLY A 135 -25.26 0.90 -4.76
CA GLY A 135 -25.30 2.00 -5.73
C GLY A 135 -23.96 2.74 -5.81
N GLY A 136 -23.39 3.15 -4.67
CA GLY A 136 -22.09 3.81 -4.61
C GLY A 136 -20.95 2.93 -5.10
N LEU A 137 -20.96 1.65 -4.72
CA LEU A 137 -19.96 0.67 -5.17
C LEU A 137 -20.06 0.45 -6.70
N GLY A 138 -21.28 0.31 -7.22
CA GLY A 138 -21.54 0.17 -8.67
C GLY A 138 -21.05 1.36 -9.48
N LEU A 139 -21.31 2.59 -9.02
CA LEU A 139 -20.80 3.80 -9.65
C LEU A 139 -19.27 3.89 -9.62
N SER A 140 -18.63 3.52 -8.51
CA SER A 140 -17.17 3.44 -8.41
C SER A 140 -16.59 2.41 -9.38
N PHE A 141 -17.23 1.26 -9.51
CA PHE A 141 -16.83 0.22 -10.46
C PHE A 141 -16.97 0.68 -11.92
N LEU A 142 -18.07 1.34 -12.25
CA LEU A 142 -18.29 1.90 -13.60
C LEU A 142 -17.24 2.96 -13.93
N ALA A 143 -16.95 3.87 -13.01
CA ALA A 143 -15.92 4.88 -13.20
C ALA A 143 -14.52 4.26 -13.37
N PHE A 144 -14.18 3.28 -12.55
CA PHE A 144 -12.93 2.53 -12.66
C PHE A 144 -12.81 1.83 -14.02
N THR A 145 -13.86 1.14 -14.45
CA THR A 145 -13.90 0.42 -15.72
C THR A 145 -13.79 1.38 -16.91
N ALA A 146 -14.47 2.52 -16.87
CA ALA A 146 -14.40 3.54 -17.91
C ALA A 146 -12.97 4.10 -18.06
N LEU A 147 -12.31 4.45 -16.94
CA LEU A 147 -10.93 4.93 -16.94
C LEU A 147 -9.96 3.86 -17.43
N LEU A 148 -10.11 2.61 -16.99
CA LEU A 148 -9.25 1.50 -17.40
C LEU A 148 -9.41 1.20 -18.90
N THR A 149 -10.65 1.15 -19.38
CA THR A 149 -10.94 0.95 -20.81
C THR A 149 -10.36 2.07 -21.66
N GLY A 150 -10.52 3.32 -21.23
CA GLY A 150 -9.93 4.46 -21.91
C GLY A 150 -8.41 4.41 -21.93
N TRP A 151 -7.79 3.97 -20.86
CA TRP A 151 -6.34 3.73 -20.81
C TRP A 151 -5.89 2.63 -21.78
N ILE A 152 -6.60 1.49 -21.80
CA ILE A 152 -6.31 0.37 -22.72
C ILE A 152 -6.44 0.82 -24.18
N LEU A 153 -7.48 1.56 -24.52
CA LEU A 153 -7.73 2.05 -25.89
C LEU A 153 -6.82 3.24 -26.28
N GLY A 154 -5.90 3.68 -25.41
CA GLY A 154 -5.01 4.80 -25.68
C GLY A 154 -5.71 6.17 -25.75
N LYS A 155 -6.95 6.25 -25.25
CA LYS A 155 -7.79 7.50 -25.25
C LYS A 155 -7.63 8.29 -23.95
N ASP A 156 -6.69 7.92 -23.10
CA ASP A 156 -6.45 8.52 -21.78
C ASP A 156 -5.67 9.85 -21.83
N GLY A 157 -5.31 10.32 -23.01
CA GLY A 157 -4.53 11.55 -23.22
C GLY A 157 -3.16 11.31 -23.82
N THR A 158 -2.18 12.14 -23.47
CA THR A 158 -0.79 12.03 -23.97
C THR A 158 -0.08 10.78 -23.42
N ALA A 159 0.97 10.34 -24.12
CA ALA A 159 1.84 9.25 -23.64
C ALA A 159 2.52 9.61 -22.30
N GLU A 160 2.76 10.91 -22.08
CA GLU A 160 3.26 11.42 -20.82
C GLU A 160 2.30 11.15 -19.68
N GLY A 161 2.82 10.67 -18.55
CA GLY A 161 2.02 10.35 -17.37
C GLY A 161 1.14 9.11 -17.47
N ARG A 162 1.17 8.36 -18.59
CA ARG A 162 0.34 7.17 -18.77
C ARG A 162 0.57 6.11 -17.68
N SER A 163 1.83 5.88 -17.30
CA SER A 163 2.18 4.97 -16.21
C SER A 163 1.68 5.46 -14.85
N LEU A 164 1.76 6.78 -14.60
CA LEU A 164 1.23 7.40 -13.39
C LEU A 164 -0.29 7.23 -13.30
N ARG A 165 -1.01 7.50 -14.40
CA ARG A 165 -2.48 7.33 -14.43
C ARG A 165 -2.90 5.89 -14.13
N LEU A 166 -2.21 4.91 -14.74
CA LEU A 166 -2.48 3.51 -14.47
C LEU A 166 -2.17 3.15 -13.00
N ALA A 167 -1.00 3.53 -12.48
CA ALA A 167 -0.62 3.24 -11.11
C ALA A 167 -1.59 3.85 -10.10
N ALA A 168 -2.00 5.10 -10.29
CA ALA A 168 -2.98 5.77 -9.45
C ALA A 168 -4.35 5.07 -9.50
N LEU A 169 -4.81 4.68 -10.71
CA LEU A 169 -6.07 3.96 -10.88
C LEU A 169 -6.03 2.58 -10.22
N LEU A 170 -4.96 1.82 -10.39
CA LEU A 170 -4.80 0.53 -9.73
C LEU A 170 -4.74 0.66 -8.20
N THR A 171 -4.08 1.69 -7.69
CA THR A 171 -4.04 1.98 -6.25
C THR A 171 -5.44 2.32 -5.73
N TYR A 172 -6.23 3.10 -6.47
CA TYR A 172 -7.63 3.42 -6.13
C TYR A 172 -8.50 2.16 -6.10
N GLY A 173 -8.44 1.32 -7.14
CA GLY A 173 -9.18 0.05 -7.15
C GLY A 173 -8.77 -0.89 -6.01
N ALA A 174 -7.46 -0.96 -5.73
CA ALA A 174 -6.95 -1.80 -4.65
C ALA A 174 -7.39 -1.32 -3.25
N VAL A 175 -7.47 0.00 -3.01
CA VAL A 175 -7.95 0.50 -1.71
C VAL A 175 -9.45 0.25 -1.51
N ILE A 176 -10.25 0.28 -2.59
CA ILE A 176 -11.66 -0.10 -2.51
C ILE A 176 -11.78 -1.58 -2.13
N ILE A 177 -11.05 -2.46 -2.81
CA ILE A 177 -11.02 -3.90 -2.49
C ILE A 177 -10.56 -4.12 -1.05
N GLN A 178 -9.53 -3.40 -0.59
CA GLN A 178 -9.02 -3.50 0.78
C GLN A 178 -10.09 -3.08 1.81
N GLY A 179 -10.85 -2.04 1.54
CA GLY A 179 -11.96 -1.60 2.37
C GLY A 179 -13.07 -2.67 2.46
N LEU A 180 -13.45 -3.25 1.31
CA LEU A 180 -14.44 -4.34 1.26
C LEU A 180 -13.97 -5.58 2.01
N LEU A 181 -12.68 -5.97 1.88
CA LEU A 181 -12.11 -7.07 2.65
C LEU A 181 -12.18 -6.79 4.16
N GLY A 182 -11.97 -5.54 4.58
CA GLY A 182 -12.17 -5.12 5.96
C GLY A 182 -13.61 -5.29 6.43
N GLY A 183 -14.58 -4.91 5.61
CA GLY A 183 -16.01 -5.09 5.90
C GLY A 183 -16.43 -6.56 5.95
N PHE A 184 -16.01 -7.35 4.97
CA PHE A 184 -16.28 -8.80 4.99
C PHE A 184 -15.69 -9.49 6.21
N ARG A 185 -14.53 -9.02 6.69
CA ARG A 185 -13.95 -9.52 7.93
C ARG A 185 -14.86 -9.28 9.14
N VAL A 186 -15.60 -8.16 9.18
CA VAL A 186 -16.58 -7.90 10.24
C VAL A 186 -17.76 -8.84 10.13
N TYR A 187 -18.39 -8.94 8.95
CA TYR A 187 -19.60 -9.72 8.75
C TYR A 187 -19.39 -11.24 8.77
N LEU A 188 -18.26 -11.72 8.25
CA LEU A 188 -17.96 -13.14 8.10
C LEU A 188 -16.97 -13.66 9.15
N ASN A 189 -16.70 -12.89 10.21
CA ASN A 189 -15.68 -13.23 11.20
C ASN A 189 -15.92 -14.61 11.85
N ALA A 190 -17.17 -14.96 12.15
CA ALA A 190 -17.51 -16.24 12.76
C ALA A 190 -17.23 -17.44 11.84
N LEU A 191 -17.29 -17.25 10.52
CA LEU A 191 -17.11 -18.31 9.53
C LEU A 191 -15.67 -18.41 9.02
N MET A 192 -15.00 -17.26 8.77
CA MET A 192 -13.74 -17.19 8.05
C MET A 192 -12.74 -16.18 8.66
N GLY A 193 -12.85 -15.86 9.94
CA GLY A 193 -12.11 -14.77 10.58
C GLY A 193 -10.61 -14.79 10.32
N ASP A 194 -9.93 -15.91 10.56
CA ASP A 194 -8.48 -16.03 10.35
C ASP A 194 -8.09 -15.99 8.86
N THR A 195 -8.90 -16.59 7.99
CA THR A 195 -8.66 -16.56 6.54
C THR A 195 -8.79 -15.14 5.98
N LEU A 196 -9.88 -14.45 6.32
CA LEU A 196 -10.09 -13.07 5.89
C LEU A 196 -9.06 -12.11 6.49
N ALA A 197 -8.64 -12.33 7.75
CA ALA A 197 -7.56 -11.57 8.37
C ALA A 197 -6.23 -11.78 7.63
N THR A 198 -5.95 -13.00 7.20
CA THR A 198 -4.77 -13.36 6.41
C THR A 198 -4.78 -12.63 5.05
N ILE A 199 -5.89 -12.72 4.31
CA ILE A 199 -6.03 -12.08 2.99
C ILE A 199 -5.96 -10.57 3.12
N HIS A 200 -6.71 -9.97 4.06
CA HIS A 200 -6.73 -8.53 4.30
C HIS A 200 -5.34 -8.00 4.69
N GLY A 201 -4.63 -8.71 5.57
CA GLY A 201 -3.28 -8.34 6.00
C GLY A 201 -2.23 -8.41 4.88
N ALA A 202 -2.30 -9.44 4.02
CA ALA A 202 -1.42 -9.57 2.84
C ALA A 202 -1.71 -8.47 1.81
N PHE A 203 -2.98 -8.28 1.48
CA PHE A 203 -3.39 -7.34 0.44
C PHE A 203 -3.10 -5.89 0.82
N GLY A 204 -3.18 -5.52 2.11
CA GLY A 204 -2.80 -4.19 2.59
C GLY A 204 -1.36 -3.80 2.28
N GLN A 205 -0.42 -4.76 2.32
CA GLN A 205 0.96 -4.51 1.94
C GLN A 205 1.12 -4.33 0.42
N CYS A 206 0.30 -5.02 -0.39
CA CYS A 206 0.24 -4.80 -1.84
C CYS A 206 -0.30 -3.40 -2.16
N VAL A 207 -1.31 -2.90 -1.43
CA VAL A 207 -1.82 -1.52 -1.57
C VAL A 207 -0.70 -0.50 -1.30
N MET A 208 0.11 -0.72 -0.26
CA MET A 208 1.28 0.13 0.04
C MET A 208 2.29 0.12 -1.10
N ALA A 209 2.61 -1.04 -1.68
CA ALA A 209 3.52 -1.17 -2.82
C ALA A 209 2.97 -0.45 -4.08
N LEU A 210 1.66 -0.51 -4.34
CA LEU A 210 1.00 0.23 -5.41
C LEU A 210 1.06 1.76 -5.18
N ALA A 211 0.84 2.23 -3.96
CA ALA A 211 0.97 3.65 -3.64
C ALA A 211 2.42 4.14 -3.79
N ALA A 212 3.41 3.32 -3.40
CA ALA A 212 4.82 3.60 -3.64
C ALA A 212 5.15 3.64 -5.14
N SER A 213 4.50 2.79 -5.95
CA SER A 213 4.60 2.84 -7.42
C SER A 213 4.04 4.14 -7.97
N THR A 214 2.87 4.57 -7.49
CA THR A 214 2.24 5.83 -7.88
C THR A 214 3.14 7.03 -7.56
N LEU A 215 3.67 7.07 -6.34
CA LEU A 215 4.64 8.10 -5.93
C LEU A 215 5.90 8.07 -6.81
N THR A 216 6.40 6.88 -7.14
CA THR A 216 7.58 6.71 -7.99
C THR A 216 7.33 7.30 -9.38
N PHE A 217 6.19 6.99 -10.01
CA PHE A 217 5.84 7.56 -11.31
C PHE A 217 5.60 9.07 -11.25
N ALA A 218 5.07 9.60 -10.14
CA ALA A 218 4.92 11.03 -9.94
C ALA A 218 6.26 11.76 -9.76
N THR A 219 7.33 11.05 -9.36
CA THR A 219 8.66 11.63 -9.10
C THR A 219 9.69 11.33 -10.19
N LEU A 220 9.35 10.54 -11.22
CA LEU A 220 10.33 10.12 -12.23
C LEU A 220 10.94 11.29 -13.01
N ASP A 221 10.16 12.35 -13.22
CA ASP A 221 10.59 13.51 -13.98
C ASP A 221 11.43 14.51 -13.14
N ILE A 222 11.47 14.33 -11.81
CA ILE A 222 12.21 15.23 -10.90
C ILE A 222 13.65 14.77 -10.69
N LEU A 223 13.87 13.47 -10.67
CA LEU A 223 15.19 12.90 -10.38
C LEU A 223 15.90 12.57 -11.69
N VAL A 224 16.58 13.56 -12.24
CA VAL A 224 17.47 13.39 -13.39
C VAL A 224 18.75 12.73 -12.88
N PHE A 225 19.01 11.51 -13.33
CA PHE A 225 20.28 10.83 -13.10
C PHE A 225 21.11 10.81 -14.38
N GLU A 226 22.44 10.89 -14.23
CA GLU A 226 23.38 10.83 -15.34
C GLU A 226 23.12 9.65 -16.29
N LYS A 227 23.48 9.86 -17.56
CA LYS A 227 23.35 8.91 -18.66
C LYS A 227 24.06 7.60 -18.31
N ALA A 228 23.31 6.65 -17.77
CA ALA A 228 23.78 5.29 -17.61
C ALA A 228 22.99 4.39 -18.56
N GLU A 229 23.64 3.41 -19.16
CA GLU A 229 22.94 2.35 -19.88
C GLU A 229 21.86 1.75 -18.96
N SER A 230 20.67 1.54 -19.52
CA SER A 230 19.56 0.96 -18.75
C SER A 230 20.01 -0.38 -18.14
N PRO A 231 20.10 -0.50 -16.81
CA PRO A 231 20.59 -1.72 -16.16
C PRO A 231 19.51 -2.80 -16.17
N ARG A 232 19.04 -3.18 -17.36
CA ARG A 232 17.91 -4.11 -17.55
C ARG A 232 18.06 -5.42 -16.78
N ARG A 233 19.30 -5.92 -16.66
CA ARG A 233 19.59 -7.13 -15.87
C ARG A 233 19.30 -6.91 -14.39
N ALA A 234 19.82 -5.84 -13.79
CA ALA A 234 19.56 -5.49 -12.40
C ALA A 234 18.07 -5.24 -12.16
N SER A 235 17.41 -4.51 -13.06
CA SER A 235 15.97 -4.25 -12.95
C SER A 235 15.14 -5.54 -12.98
N ARG A 236 15.39 -6.45 -13.93
CA ARG A 236 14.70 -7.76 -13.96
C ARG A 236 14.92 -8.55 -12.68
N PHE A 237 16.12 -8.45 -12.12
CA PHE A 237 16.44 -9.13 -10.88
C PHE A 237 15.69 -8.53 -9.68
N PHE A 238 15.54 -7.21 -9.59
CA PHE A 238 14.66 -6.57 -8.61
C PHE A 238 13.19 -7.03 -8.78
N GLY A 239 12.72 -7.21 -10.02
CA GLY A 239 11.38 -7.77 -10.28
C GLY A 239 11.21 -9.19 -9.76
N LEU A 240 12.23 -10.05 -9.91
CA LEU A 240 12.22 -11.39 -9.32
C LEU A 240 12.22 -11.35 -7.78
N LEU A 241 12.95 -10.40 -7.18
CA LEU A 241 12.93 -10.19 -5.74
C LEU A 241 11.57 -9.68 -5.25
N VAL A 242 10.87 -8.83 -6.01
CA VAL A 242 9.48 -8.44 -5.72
C VAL A 242 8.59 -9.66 -5.65
N LEU A 243 8.66 -10.55 -6.66
CA LEU A 243 7.88 -11.78 -6.68
C LEU A 243 8.21 -12.69 -5.50
N ALA A 244 9.50 -12.90 -5.21
CA ALA A 244 9.94 -13.70 -4.07
C ALA A 244 9.45 -13.11 -2.73
N THR A 245 9.46 -11.78 -2.60
CA THR A 245 8.97 -11.09 -1.39
C THR A 245 7.45 -11.20 -1.26
N LEU A 246 6.70 -11.17 -2.35
CA LEU A 246 5.24 -11.41 -2.32
C LEU A 246 4.92 -12.84 -1.88
N LEU A 247 5.67 -13.84 -2.34
CA LEU A 247 5.55 -15.22 -1.85
C LEU A 247 5.92 -15.33 -0.37
N GLN A 248 7.03 -14.71 0.06
CA GLN A 248 7.41 -14.67 1.47
C GLN A 248 6.34 -14.01 2.33
N LEU A 249 5.73 -12.92 1.85
CA LEU A 249 4.63 -12.26 2.53
C LEU A 249 3.44 -13.20 2.73
N SER A 250 3.10 -14.01 1.74
CA SER A 250 2.03 -15.01 1.85
C SER A 250 2.29 -16.01 2.99
N TRP A 251 3.53 -16.46 3.13
CA TRP A 251 3.90 -17.33 4.26
C TRP A 251 3.90 -16.57 5.59
N ALA A 252 4.38 -15.32 5.61
CA ALA A 252 4.42 -14.49 6.82
C ALA A 252 3.03 -14.29 7.43
N VAL A 253 2.01 -14.00 6.61
CA VAL A 253 0.64 -13.80 7.10
C VAL A 253 0.00 -15.09 7.59
N VAL A 254 0.32 -16.24 6.97
CA VAL A 254 -0.10 -17.56 7.46
C VAL A 254 0.54 -17.86 8.83
N VAL A 255 1.84 -17.60 8.99
CA VAL A 255 2.52 -17.71 10.30
C VAL A 255 1.87 -16.80 11.34
N ARG A 256 1.53 -15.58 10.94
CA ARG A 256 0.96 -14.58 11.85
C ARG A 256 -0.42 -14.97 12.36
N HIS A 257 -1.31 -15.41 11.48
CA HIS A 257 -2.73 -15.65 11.79
C HIS A 257 -3.01 -17.09 12.20
N GLN A 258 -2.32 -18.06 11.59
CA GLN A 258 -2.60 -19.50 11.77
C GLN A 258 -1.52 -20.23 12.57
N GLY A 259 -0.32 -19.63 12.75
CA GLY A 259 0.78 -20.27 13.49
C GLY A 259 1.37 -21.51 12.80
N ALA A 260 1.11 -21.71 11.49
CA ALA A 260 1.47 -22.92 10.77
C ALA A 260 3.00 -23.13 10.67
N GLY A 261 3.52 -24.22 11.22
CA GLY A 261 4.95 -24.50 11.23
C GLY A 261 5.58 -24.71 9.84
N TRP A 262 4.84 -25.22 8.88
CA TRP A 262 5.32 -25.34 7.49
C TRP A 262 5.51 -23.96 6.83
N ALA A 263 4.58 -23.03 7.08
CA ALA A 263 4.69 -21.67 6.57
C ALA A 263 5.87 -20.91 7.19
N GLN A 264 6.17 -21.17 8.48
CA GLN A 264 7.34 -20.63 9.16
C GLN A 264 8.64 -21.07 8.49
N ARG A 265 8.78 -22.37 8.15
CA ARG A 265 9.97 -22.88 7.43
C ARG A 265 10.13 -22.22 6.07
N LEU A 266 9.03 -22.09 5.30
CA LEU A 266 9.04 -21.40 4.00
C LEU A 266 9.37 -19.91 4.15
N HIS A 267 8.84 -19.23 5.16
CA HIS A 267 9.16 -17.85 5.45
C HIS A 267 10.66 -17.64 5.70
N VAL A 268 11.30 -18.51 6.50
CA VAL A 268 12.76 -18.45 6.74
C VAL A 268 13.55 -18.77 5.48
N LEU A 269 13.16 -19.81 4.73
CA LEU A 269 13.81 -20.18 3.47
C LEU A 269 13.79 -19.03 2.47
N PHE A 270 12.64 -18.40 2.28
CA PHE A 270 12.54 -17.27 1.37
C PHE A 270 13.30 -16.04 1.84
N ALA A 271 13.44 -15.82 3.17
CA ALA A 271 14.31 -14.77 3.70
C ALA A 271 15.78 -14.97 3.29
N VAL A 272 16.29 -16.20 3.34
CA VAL A 272 17.64 -16.55 2.89
C VAL A 272 17.79 -16.35 1.38
N LEU A 273 16.81 -16.79 0.58
CA LEU A 273 16.81 -16.61 -0.87
C LEU A 273 16.79 -15.12 -1.26
N ILE A 274 15.98 -14.31 -0.58
CA ILE A 274 15.91 -12.85 -0.81
C ILE A 274 17.24 -12.19 -0.41
N ALA A 275 17.87 -12.61 0.69
CA ALA A 275 19.17 -12.08 1.11
C ALA A 275 20.26 -12.36 0.06
N GLY A 276 20.36 -13.60 -0.42
CA GLY A 276 21.29 -13.98 -1.49
C GLY A 276 20.99 -13.24 -2.80
N GLY A 277 19.71 -13.15 -3.15
CA GLY A 277 19.28 -12.40 -4.35
C GLY A 277 19.58 -10.91 -4.26
N LEU A 278 19.44 -10.28 -3.09
CA LEU A 278 19.78 -8.87 -2.90
C LEU A 278 21.30 -8.64 -3.05
N GLY A 279 22.13 -9.57 -2.56
CA GLY A 279 23.57 -9.56 -2.82
C GLY A 279 23.87 -9.57 -4.33
N GLN A 280 23.23 -10.48 -5.07
CA GLN A 280 23.36 -10.56 -6.52
C GLN A 280 22.88 -9.28 -7.22
N ALA A 281 21.72 -8.72 -6.82
CA ALA A 281 21.23 -7.45 -7.37
C ALA A 281 22.24 -6.30 -7.15
N THR A 282 22.88 -6.27 -5.98
CA THR A 282 23.92 -5.28 -5.66
C THR A 282 25.15 -5.41 -6.58
N MET A 283 25.58 -6.64 -6.86
CA MET A 283 26.69 -6.91 -7.81
C MET A 283 26.32 -6.44 -9.21
N LEU A 284 25.13 -6.79 -9.71
CA LEU A 284 24.64 -6.36 -11.02
C LEU A 284 24.55 -4.83 -11.15
N CYS A 285 24.17 -4.12 -10.08
CA CYS A 285 24.16 -2.66 -10.04
C CYS A 285 25.59 -2.07 -10.10
N ARG A 286 26.58 -2.74 -9.52
CA ARG A 286 27.99 -2.33 -9.57
C ARG A 286 28.56 -2.54 -10.98
N GLU A 287 28.35 -3.70 -11.58
CA GLU A 287 28.80 -4.04 -12.94
C GLU A 287 28.24 -3.09 -13.99
N ALA A 288 26.94 -2.74 -13.84
CA ALA A 288 26.28 -1.79 -14.75
C ALA A 288 26.61 -0.32 -14.49
N GLY A 289 27.43 0.02 -13.49
CA GLY A 289 27.71 1.41 -13.11
C GLY A 289 26.47 2.19 -12.62
N ALA A 290 25.37 1.52 -12.29
CA ALA A 290 24.08 2.10 -11.96
C ALA A 290 24.06 2.69 -10.53
N ARG A 291 24.69 3.86 -10.34
CA ARG A 291 24.83 4.50 -9.01
C ARG A 291 23.49 4.72 -8.31
N HIS A 292 22.48 5.14 -9.04
CA HIS A 292 21.11 5.35 -8.49
C HIS A 292 20.48 4.07 -7.94
N LEU A 293 20.67 2.92 -8.60
CA LEU A 293 20.16 1.62 -8.11
C LEU A 293 20.98 1.08 -6.94
N ARG A 294 22.26 1.41 -6.86
CA ARG A 294 23.12 1.05 -5.71
C ARG A 294 22.61 1.67 -4.41
N PHE A 295 22.09 2.90 -4.46
CA PHE A 295 21.45 3.50 -3.28
C PHE A 295 20.29 2.63 -2.78
N TYR A 296 19.40 2.20 -3.69
CA TYR A 296 18.29 1.30 -3.33
C TYR A 296 18.78 -0.05 -2.81
N ALA A 297 19.81 -0.62 -3.43
CA ALA A 297 20.37 -1.89 -2.97
C ALA A 297 20.94 -1.78 -1.54
N ILE A 298 21.61 -0.68 -1.21
CA ILE A 298 22.14 -0.42 0.14
C ILE A 298 20.99 -0.22 1.13
N ALA A 299 20.00 0.60 0.79
CA ALA A 299 18.83 0.84 1.64
C ALA A 299 18.05 -0.46 1.90
N LEU A 300 17.86 -1.29 0.87
CA LEU A 300 17.22 -2.60 0.97
C LEU A 300 18.03 -3.56 1.85
N THR A 301 19.37 -3.51 1.77
CA THR A 301 20.23 -4.33 2.64
C THR A 301 20.08 -3.91 4.11
N ALA A 302 20.03 -2.61 4.38
CA ALA A 302 19.81 -2.10 5.74
C ALA A 302 18.41 -2.50 6.27
N LEU A 303 17.38 -2.36 5.44
CA LEU A 303 16.01 -2.80 5.78
C LEU A 303 15.95 -4.32 6.01
N LEU A 304 16.68 -5.13 5.22
CA LEU A 304 16.71 -6.58 5.38
C LEU A 304 17.39 -6.97 6.68
N VAL A 305 18.51 -6.34 7.03
CA VAL A 305 19.20 -6.59 8.33
C VAL A 305 18.24 -6.26 9.47
N LEU A 306 17.60 -5.09 9.45
CA LEU A 306 16.62 -4.70 10.45
C LEU A 306 15.42 -5.68 10.50
N GLN A 307 14.94 -6.12 9.33
CA GLN A 307 13.86 -7.09 9.21
C GLN A 307 14.22 -8.44 9.83
N VAL A 308 15.45 -8.92 9.65
CA VAL A 308 15.92 -10.16 10.26
C VAL A 308 16.02 -10.03 11.78
N VAL A 309 16.61 -8.94 12.28
CA VAL A 309 16.72 -8.69 13.73
C VAL A 309 15.35 -8.65 14.38
N LEU A 310 14.43 -7.81 13.86
CA LEU A 310 13.07 -7.72 14.36
C LEU A 310 12.30 -9.05 14.22
N GLY A 311 12.57 -9.81 13.16
CA GLY A 311 11.95 -11.12 12.92
C GLY A 311 12.39 -12.19 13.93
N VAL A 312 13.67 -12.24 14.27
CA VAL A 312 14.20 -13.15 15.30
C VAL A 312 13.59 -12.82 16.66
N GLU A 313 13.58 -11.55 17.05
CA GLU A 313 12.99 -11.11 18.33
C GLU A 313 11.48 -11.36 18.38
N ALA A 314 10.75 -11.08 17.30
CA ALA A 314 9.31 -11.37 17.20
C ALA A 314 9.03 -12.87 17.27
N TRP A 315 9.91 -13.70 16.70
CA TRP A 315 9.82 -15.16 16.74
C TRP A 315 10.11 -15.70 18.16
N MET A 316 11.18 -15.21 18.78
CA MET A 316 11.54 -15.59 20.15
C MET A 316 10.42 -15.28 21.14
N GLY A 317 9.83 -14.09 21.06
CA GLY A 317 8.70 -13.70 21.92
C GLY A 317 7.43 -14.53 21.68
N LYS A 318 7.22 -15.02 20.45
CA LYS A 318 6.02 -15.77 20.10
C LYS A 318 6.17 -17.29 20.29
N PHE A 319 7.32 -17.86 19.94
CA PHE A 319 7.53 -19.31 19.85
C PHE A 319 8.69 -19.83 20.72
N GLY A 320 9.62 -18.97 21.15
CA GLY A 320 10.87 -19.40 21.78
C GLY A 320 10.77 -19.88 23.21
N THR A 321 9.63 -19.67 23.89
CA THR A 321 9.50 -19.99 25.33
C THR A 321 9.05 -21.43 25.62
N GLY A 322 8.77 -22.24 24.61
CA GLY A 322 8.23 -23.61 24.78
C GLY A 322 6.85 -23.67 25.43
N LYS A 323 6.26 -22.54 25.82
CA LYS A 323 4.89 -22.44 26.33
C LYS A 323 3.89 -22.41 25.17
N PRO A 324 2.61 -22.75 25.41
CA PRO A 324 1.56 -22.54 24.42
C PRO A 324 1.64 -21.11 23.87
N VAL A 325 1.67 -21.00 22.56
CA VAL A 325 1.86 -19.71 21.86
C VAL A 325 0.83 -18.71 22.34
N ALA A 326 1.28 -17.65 23.01
CA ALA A 326 0.41 -16.53 23.30
C ALA A 326 0.10 -15.80 21.99
N PRO A 327 -1.14 -15.83 21.54
CA PRO A 327 -1.49 -15.23 20.26
C PRO A 327 -1.34 -13.71 20.27
N GLU A 328 -1.55 -13.07 21.40
CA GLU A 328 -1.45 -11.64 21.64
C GLU A 328 -0.10 -11.23 22.25
N ALA A 329 0.32 -10.00 22.03
CA ALA A 329 1.47 -9.42 22.72
C ALA A 329 1.09 -9.11 24.18
N LYS A 330 1.92 -9.56 25.12
CA LYS A 330 1.72 -9.32 26.55
C LYS A 330 2.41 -8.06 27.06
N THR A 331 3.39 -7.57 26.31
CA THR A 331 4.17 -6.38 26.67
C THR A 331 4.20 -5.39 25.51
N VAL A 332 4.48 -4.12 25.84
CA VAL A 332 4.67 -3.06 24.82
C VAL A 332 5.87 -3.38 23.94
N ALA A 333 6.94 -3.97 24.50
CA ALA A 333 8.12 -4.37 23.73
C ALA A 333 7.79 -5.44 22.68
N GLU A 334 7.05 -6.49 23.03
CA GLU A 334 6.58 -7.49 22.06
C GLU A 334 5.70 -6.86 20.97
N ALA A 335 4.80 -5.94 21.35
CA ALA A 335 3.95 -5.26 20.39
C ALA A 335 4.79 -4.42 19.42
N PHE A 336 5.78 -3.70 19.91
CA PHE A 336 6.71 -2.90 19.09
C PHE A 336 7.49 -3.79 18.12
N LEU A 337 8.07 -4.88 18.59
CA LEU A 337 8.86 -5.81 17.76
C LEU A 337 8.03 -6.46 16.65
N ARG A 338 6.84 -6.98 17.00
CA ARG A 338 5.94 -7.64 16.04
C ARG A 338 5.38 -6.64 15.01
N THR A 339 5.02 -5.43 15.44
CA THR A 339 4.52 -4.36 14.57
C THR A 339 5.65 -3.81 13.70
N GLY A 340 6.83 -3.56 14.30
CA GLY A 340 8.01 -3.10 13.60
C GLY A 340 8.44 -4.06 12.50
N HIS A 341 8.51 -5.38 12.79
CA HIS A 341 8.80 -6.40 11.78
C HIS A 341 7.85 -6.33 10.58
N SER A 342 6.55 -6.17 10.82
CA SER A 342 5.55 -6.06 9.74
C SER A 342 5.70 -4.78 8.92
N LEU A 343 5.98 -3.64 9.56
CA LEU A 343 6.14 -2.35 8.88
C LEU A 343 7.44 -2.29 8.07
N VAL A 344 8.53 -2.82 8.62
CA VAL A 344 9.82 -2.90 7.89
C VAL A 344 9.67 -3.83 6.68
N GLY A 345 8.93 -4.95 6.80
CA GLY A 345 8.63 -5.83 5.69
C GLY A 345 7.82 -5.15 4.57
N ALA A 346 6.79 -4.37 4.93
CA ALA A 346 6.03 -3.59 3.97
C ALA A 346 6.88 -2.51 3.29
N SER A 347 7.77 -1.84 4.05
CA SER A 347 8.72 -0.86 3.52
C SER A 347 9.71 -1.52 2.58
N PHE A 348 10.23 -2.70 2.93
CA PHE A 348 11.14 -3.46 2.07
C PHE A 348 10.50 -3.81 0.72
N LEU A 349 9.25 -4.30 0.70
CA LEU A 349 8.51 -4.57 -0.53
C LEU A 349 8.32 -3.28 -1.35
N ALA A 350 7.92 -2.18 -0.72
CA ALA A 350 7.75 -0.89 -1.38
C ALA A 350 9.05 -0.40 -2.03
N PHE A 351 10.18 -0.46 -1.32
CA PHE A 351 11.50 -0.08 -1.85
C PHE A 351 11.98 -0.99 -2.98
N LEU A 352 11.68 -2.30 -2.93
CA LEU A 352 11.95 -3.22 -4.04
C LEU A 352 11.20 -2.84 -5.31
N VAL A 353 9.91 -2.51 -5.17
CA VAL A 353 9.08 -2.06 -6.30
C VAL A 353 9.61 -0.75 -6.88
N VAL A 354 10.02 0.21 -6.04
CA VAL A 354 10.66 1.46 -6.48
C VAL A 354 11.94 1.18 -7.24
N ALA A 355 12.83 0.32 -6.73
CA ALA A 355 14.08 -0.05 -7.39
C ALA A 355 13.83 -0.74 -8.74
N TRP A 356 12.82 -1.62 -8.80
CA TRP A 356 12.39 -2.28 -10.03
C TRP A 356 11.92 -1.28 -11.09
N ILE A 357 10.99 -0.38 -10.74
CA ILE A 357 10.46 0.63 -11.67
C ILE A 357 11.57 1.55 -12.18
N ARG A 358 12.42 2.05 -11.28
CA ARG A 358 13.54 2.96 -11.64
C ARG A 358 14.60 2.30 -12.51
N GLY A 359 14.78 1.00 -12.40
CA GLY A 359 15.73 0.26 -13.22
C GLY A 359 15.31 0.07 -14.68
N PHE A 360 14.00 0.19 -15.01
CA PHE A 360 13.53 0.11 -16.40
C PHE A 360 13.59 1.43 -17.16
N ARG A 361 13.76 2.55 -16.48
CA ARG A 361 13.81 3.86 -17.13
C ARG A 361 15.25 4.33 -17.23
N PRO A 362 15.76 4.61 -18.45
CA PRO A 362 17.06 5.26 -18.61
C PRO A 362 16.99 6.62 -17.91
N ALA A 363 18.07 6.97 -17.22
CA ALA A 363 18.25 8.33 -16.74
C ALA A 363 18.27 9.27 -17.97
N VAL A 364 17.43 10.29 -17.98
CA VAL A 364 17.48 11.33 -19.00
C VAL A 364 18.76 12.13 -18.72
N ALA A 365 19.67 12.17 -19.70
CA ALA A 365 20.89 12.96 -19.57
C ALA A 365 20.54 14.44 -19.35
N PRO A 366 21.24 15.15 -18.46
CA PRO A 366 21.24 16.59 -18.48
C PRO A 366 21.67 17.05 -19.89
N ARG A 367 20.92 17.97 -20.48
CA ARG A 367 21.43 18.64 -21.69
C ARG A 367 22.80 19.22 -21.36
N GLU A 368 23.82 18.80 -22.08
CA GLU A 368 25.08 19.52 -22.07
C GLU A 368 24.77 21.00 -22.30
N SER A 369 25.11 21.81 -21.31
CA SER A 369 25.14 23.25 -21.52
C SER A 369 26.17 23.47 -22.68
N TYR A 370 25.66 23.75 -23.85
CA TYR A 370 26.52 24.22 -24.94
C TYR A 370 27.41 25.33 -24.38
N PRO A 371 28.73 25.23 -24.48
CA PRO A 371 29.58 26.33 -24.12
C PRO A 371 29.08 27.52 -24.91
N SER A 372 28.69 28.58 -24.24
CA SER A 372 28.42 29.88 -24.83
C SER A 372 29.70 30.25 -25.60
N GLY A 373 29.64 29.99 -26.90
CA GLY A 373 30.73 30.39 -27.81
C GLY A 373 30.96 31.87 -27.65
N GLY A 374 32.12 32.22 -27.10
CA GLY A 374 32.62 33.55 -27.11
C GLY A 374 32.85 34.00 -28.57
N ILE A 375 32.34 35.16 -28.90
CA ILE A 375 32.91 36.07 -29.86
C ILE A 375 33.16 37.36 -29.10
#